data_2602fb4f120e93288b1fb6727366171a
#
_entry.id   2602fb4f120e93288b1fb6727366171a
#
_cell.length_a   1.000
_cell.length_b   1.000
_cell.length_c   1.000
_cell.angle_alpha   90.00
_cell.angle_beta   90.00
_cell.angle_gamma   90.00
#
_symmetry.space_group_name_H-M   'P 1'
#
loop_
_entity.id
_entity.type
_entity.pdbx_description
1 polymer ?
#
loop_
_entity_poly.entity_id
_entity_poly.type
_entity_poly.pdbx_seq_one_letter_code
_entity_poly.pdbx_strand_id
1 'polypeptide(L)'
;DTPEVRFEIDEKGHPISTYIKVAKDANKLVEEFMLLANRYVAEKIGKADKGKKPKVFVYRIHDVPDPEKLEKLSAFVAKFGYKLRTEGSKDDINKGLNKLLEAVQDKPEQIIVEQVALRSMMKARYSTHNIGHYGLMFRYYTHFTSPIRRYPDQMVHRLLTRYAEGGRSVNQEKYEELCEHCNEM
;
A
#
# COMPACT_ATOMS: atom_id res chain seq x y z
N ASP A 1 12.28 -7.68 0.81
CA ASP A 1 11.24 -8.63 1.29
C ASP A 1 11.62 -9.08 2.70
N THR A 2 10.78 -8.75 3.69
CA THR A 2 10.99 -9.20 5.08
C THR A 2 10.76 -10.72 5.15
N PRO A 3 11.67 -11.52 5.76
CA PRO A 3 11.49 -12.95 5.87
C PRO A 3 10.20 -13.30 6.64
N GLU A 4 9.31 -14.07 6.03
CA GLU A 4 8.10 -14.59 6.69
C GLU A 4 8.44 -15.89 7.41
N VAL A 5 8.56 -15.85 8.74
CA VAL A 5 8.77 -17.05 9.55
C VAL A 5 7.44 -17.78 9.72
N ARG A 6 7.42 -19.08 9.40
CA ARG A 6 6.27 -19.98 9.60
C ARG A 6 6.62 -21.12 10.53
N PHE A 7 5.59 -21.63 11.19
CA PHE A 7 5.70 -22.79 12.06
C PHE A 7 5.21 -24.04 11.32
N GLU A 8 5.97 -25.11 11.44
CA GLU A 8 5.48 -26.45 11.16
C GLU A 8 4.77 -26.98 12.41
N ILE A 9 3.55 -27.43 12.25
CA ILE A 9 2.69 -27.86 13.37
C ILE A 9 2.39 -29.35 13.25
N ASP A 10 2.27 -30.03 14.40
CA ASP A 10 1.83 -31.45 14.47
C ASP A 10 0.31 -31.59 14.28
N GLU A 11 -0.19 -32.82 14.24
CA GLU A 11 -1.61 -33.12 14.10
C GLU A 11 -2.48 -32.56 15.26
N LYS A 12 -1.86 -32.20 16.38
CA LYS A 12 -2.50 -31.62 17.57
C LYS A 12 -2.40 -30.11 17.64
N GLY A 13 -1.74 -29.49 16.64
CA GLY A 13 -1.55 -28.02 16.54
C GLY A 13 -0.36 -27.49 17.33
N HIS A 14 0.55 -28.32 17.85
CA HIS A 14 1.76 -27.85 18.52
C HIS A 14 2.87 -27.53 17.52
N PRO A 15 3.64 -26.46 17.71
CA PRO A 15 4.75 -26.12 16.84
C PRO A 15 5.90 -27.12 17.02
N ILE A 16 6.35 -27.74 15.92
CA ILE A 16 7.47 -28.70 15.88
C ILE A 16 8.76 -27.98 15.47
N SER A 17 8.67 -27.13 14.44
CA SER A 17 9.82 -26.43 13.87
C SER A 17 9.42 -25.09 13.29
N THR A 18 10.42 -24.28 12.92
CA THR A 18 10.22 -23.02 12.18
C THR A 18 10.94 -23.07 10.86
N TYR A 19 10.33 -22.46 9.82
CA TYR A 19 10.97 -22.29 8.53
C TYR A 19 10.70 -20.91 7.95
N ILE A 20 11.60 -20.44 7.10
CA ILE A 20 11.42 -19.18 6.37
C ILE A 20 10.69 -19.51 5.06
N LYS A 21 9.53 -18.91 4.87
CA LYS A 21 8.79 -19.03 3.61
C LYS A 21 9.50 -18.22 2.53
N VAL A 22 9.98 -18.90 1.52
CA VAL A 22 10.58 -18.29 0.32
C VAL A 22 9.47 -18.05 -0.71
N ALA A 23 9.28 -16.77 -1.11
CA ALA A 23 8.38 -16.43 -2.22
C ALA A 23 8.97 -16.94 -3.55
N LYS A 24 8.22 -17.82 -4.23
CA LYS A 24 8.60 -18.37 -5.54
C LYS A 24 8.08 -17.45 -6.65
N ASP A 25 8.60 -17.61 -7.88
CA ASP A 25 8.19 -16.80 -9.02
C ASP A 25 6.68 -16.86 -9.30
N ALA A 26 6.05 -18.01 -9.09
CA ALA A 26 4.59 -18.14 -9.21
C ALA A 26 3.84 -17.26 -8.19
N ASN A 27 4.35 -17.09 -6.97
CA ASN A 27 3.75 -16.19 -5.97
C ASN A 27 3.87 -14.73 -6.42
N LYS A 28 5.05 -14.34 -6.92
CA LYS A 28 5.30 -12.98 -7.44
C LYS A 28 4.42 -12.69 -8.66
N LEU A 29 4.27 -13.66 -9.57
CA LEU A 29 3.40 -13.53 -10.73
C LEU A 29 1.95 -13.25 -10.32
N VAL A 30 1.40 -14.02 -9.38
CA VAL A 30 0.03 -13.80 -8.88
C VAL A 30 -0.10 -12.43 -8.20
N GLU A 31 0.90 -12.02 -7.41
CA GLU A 31 0.94 -10.71 -6.78
C GLU A 31 0.90 -9.57 -7.80
N GLU A 32 1.72 -9.64 -8.87
CA GLU A 32 1.73 -8.65 -9.95
C GLU A 32 0.38 -8.57 -10.67
N PHE A 33 -0.28 -9.70 -10.95
CA PHE A 33 -1.63 -9.69 -11.51
C PHE A 33 -2.67 -9.08 -10.57
N MET A 34 -2.57 -9.32 -9.26
CA MET A 34 -3.44 -8.69 -8.27
C MET A 34 -3.23 -7.17 -8.22
N LEU A 35 -1.98 -6.70 -8.23
CA LEU A 35 -1.64 -5.28 -8.29
C LEU A 35 -2.16 -4.65 -9.58
N LEU A 36 -1.97 -5.30 -10.71
CA LEU A 36 -2.46 -4.84 -12.01
C LEU A 36 -3.99 -4.70 -12.02
N ALA A 37 -4.72 -5.71 -11.54
CA ALA A 37 -6.18 -5.68 -11.45
C ALA A 37 -6.67 -4.54 -10.54
N ASN A 38 -6.10 -4.39 -9.35
CA ASN A 38 -6.42 -3.34 -8.40
C ASN A 38 -6.21 -1.94 -9.02
N ARG A 39 -5.07 -1.75 -9.68
CA ARG A 39 -4.74 -0.49 -10.37
C ARG A 39 -5.69 -0.22 -11.53
N TYR A 40 -5.92 -1.20 -12.40
CA TYR A 40 -6.75 -1.04 -13.59
C TYR A 40 -8.20 -0.68 -13.22
N VAL A 41 -8.78 -1.32 -12.22
CA VAL A 41 -10.13 -1.02 -11.72
C VAL A 41 -10.22 0.39 -11.18
N ALA A 42 -9.23 0.83 -10.40
CA ALA A 42 -9.17 2.19 -9.88
C ALA A 42 -9.04 3.23 -11.00
N GLU A 43 -8.22 2.97 -12.01
CA GLU A 43 -8.05 3.84 -13.17
C GLU A 43 -9.31 3.93 -14.02
N LYS A 44 -10.00 2.81 -14.25
CA LYS A 44 -11.21 2.75 -15.07
C LYS A 44 -12.33 3.67 -14.56
N ILE A 45 -12.47 3.80 -13.24
CA ILE A 45 -13.51 4.66 -12.64
C ILE A 45 -12.96 6.05 -12.31
N GLY A 46 -11.72 6.13 -11.84
CA GLY A 46 -11.10 7.38 -11.39
C GLY A 46 -10.68 8.33 -12.52
N LYS A 47 -10.32 7.78 -13.69
CA LYS A 47 -10.06 8.58 -14.89
C LYS A 47 -11.38 8.93 -15.55
N ALA A 48 -11.86 10.14 -15.31
CA ALA A 48 -13.04 10.64 -16.01
C ALA A 48 -12.74 10.95 -17.49
N ASP A 49 -13.73 10.77 -18.35
CA ASP A 49 -13.67 11.29 -19.72
C ASP A 49 -13.49 12.81 -19.71
N LYS A 50 -12.88 13.37 -20.75
CA LYS A 50 -12.70 14.82 -20.89
C LYS A 50 -14.02 15.56 -20.69
N GLY A 51 -14.04 16.49 -19.72
CA GLY A 51 -15.21 17.31 -19.42
C GLY A 51 -16.24 16.68 -18.45
N LYS A 52 -16.02 15.46 -17.98
CA LYS A 52 -16.87 14.81 -16.96
C LYS A 52 -16.17 14.77 -15.60
N LYS A 53 -16.96 14.89 -14.52
CA LYS A 53 -16.45 14.60 -13.18
C LYS A 53 -16.34 13.08 -12.97
N PRO A 54 -15.27 12.59 -12.30
CA PRO A 54 -15.18 11.18 -11.95
C PRO A 54 -16.34 10.79 -11.04
N LYS A 55 -16.81 9.57 -11.16
CA LYS A 55 -17.81 9.01 -10.24
C LYS A 55 -17.14 8.72 -8.90
N VAL A 56 -17.92 8.81 -7.81
CA VAL A 56 -17.44 8.46 -6.46
C VAL A 56 -16.96 7.01 -6.45
N PHE A 57 -15.77 6.79 -5.92
CA PHE A 57 -15.17 5.47 -5.86
C PHE A 57 -14.35 5.32 -4.57
N VAL A 58 -14.06 4.08 -4.17
CA VAL A 58 -13.26 3.78 -2.99
C VAL A 58 -11.83 3.48 -3.43
N TYR A 59 -10.88 4.26 -2.92
CA TYR A 59 -9.46 4.10 -3.18
C TYR A 59 -8.74 3.58 -1.95
N ARG A 60 -7.64 2.87 -2.15
CA ARG A 60 -6.63 2.62 -1.14
C ARG A 60 -5.54 3.65 -1.33
N ILE A 61 -5.52 4.65 -0.48
CA ILE A 61 -4.60 5.77 -0.56
C ILE A 61 -3.44 5.61 0.42
N HIS A 62 -2.28 6.14 0.06
CA HIS A 62 -1.09 6.18 0.91
C HIS A 62 -0.38 7.50 0.69
N ASP A 63 -0.30 8.30 1.72
CA ASP A 63 0.32 9.61 1.66
C ASP A 63 1.85 9.53 1.73
N VAL A 64 2.51 10.63 1.46
CA VAL A 64 3.95 10.78 1.63
C VAL A 64 4.36 10.53 3.08
N PRO A 65 5.61 10.15 3.34
CA PRO A 65 6.11 10.04 4.69
C PRO A 65 5.94 11.34 5.48
N ASP A 66 5.72 11.20 6.77
CA ASP A 66 5.67 12.33 7.70
C ASP A 66 7.04 13.04 7.73
N PRO A 67 7.10 14.36 7.45
CA PRO A 67 8.36 15.10 7.38
C PRO A 67 9.19 15.00 8.66
N GLU A 68 8.57 15.12 9.84
CA GLU A 68 9.28 15.03 11.12
C GLU A 68 9.89 13.64 11.35
N LYS A 69 9.15 12.59 10.96
CA LYS A 69 9.64 11.21 11.06
C LYS A 69 10.75 10.95 10.06
N LEU A 70 10.67 11.57 8.88
CA LEU A 70 11.70 11.46 7.86
C LEU A 70 13.00 12.14 8.30
N GLU A 71 12.93 13.29 8.99
CA GLU A 71 14.08 13.94 9.59
C GLU A 71 14.70 13.09 10.70
N LYS A 72 13.87 12.49 11.57
CA LYS A 72 14.33 11.55 12.61
C LYS A 72 15.03 10.33 12.00
N LEU A 73 14.48 9.79 10.90
CA LEU A 73 15.13 8.71 10.15
C LEU A 73 16.48 9.19 9.59
N SER A 74 16.55 10.37 8.99
CA SER A 74 17.79 10.93 8.45
C SER A 74 18.87 11.09 9.51
N ALA A 75 18.51 11.65 10.67
CA ALA A 75 19.42 11.78 11.81
C ALA A 75 19.86 10.40 12.36
N PHE A 76 18.98 9.41 12.34
CA PHE A 76 19.28 8.06 12.79
C PHE A 76 20.28 7.38 11.85
N VAL A 77 20.04 7.38 10.55
CA VAL A 77 20.92 6.68 9.58
C VAL A 77 22.27 7.39 9.40
N ALA A 78 22.35 8.70 9.72
CA ALA A 78 23.61 9.45 9.74
C ALA A 78 24.62 8.86 10.74
N LYS A 79 24.14 8.24 11.83
CA LYS A 79 25.00 7.57 12.84
C LYS A 79 25.73 6.34 12.25
N PHE A 80 25.20 5.76 11.19
CA PHE A 80 25.79 4.65 10.45
C PHE A 80 26.56 5.12 9.19
N GLY A 81 26.68 6.45 9.00
CA GLY A 81 27.38 7.03 7.85
C GLY A 81 26.54 7.19 6.57
N TYR A 82 25.22 6.91 6.63
CA TYR A 82 24.34 7.09 5.48
C TYR A 82 23.76 8.50 5.42
N LYS A 83 23.49 8.96 4.20
CA LYS A 83 22.83 10.25 3.95
C LYS A 83 21.44 10.00 3.35
N LEU A 84 20.42 10.53 3.97
CA LEU A 84 19.05 10.53 3.45
C LEU A 84 18.61 11.96 3.16
N ARG A 85 18.14 12.20 1.93
CA ARG A 85 17.55 13.48 1.56
C ARG A 85 16.09 13.49 2.02
N THR A 86 15.72 14.49 2.82
CA THR A 86 14.38 14.64 3.40
C THR A 86 13.52 15.68 2.69
N GLU A 87 14.14 16.48 1.81
CA GLU A 87 13.50 17.56 1.06
C GLU A 87 13.47 17.26 -0.45
N GLY A 88 12.47 17.81 -1.15
CA GLY A 88 12.33 17.71 -2.60
C GLY A 88 10.97 17.20 -3.03
N SER A 89 10.88 16.75 -4.28
CA SER A 89 9.66 16.14 -4.81
C SER A 89 9.39 14.76 -4.18
N LYS A 90 8.14 14.28 -4.30
CA LYS A 90 7.77 12.91 -3.88
C LYS A 90 8.71 11.85 -4.47
N ASP A 91 9.10 12.03 -5.73
CA ASP A 91 10.00 11.13 -6.44
C ASP A 91 11.43 11.18 -5.89
N ASP A 92 11.90 12.37 -5.49
CA ASP A 92 13.25 12.53 -4.92
C ASP A 92 13.36 11.84 -3.56
N ILE A 93 12.35 12.01 -2.71
CA ILE A 93 12.28 11.36 -1.39
C ILE A 93 12.24 9.84 -1.57
N ASN A 94 11.41 9.34 -2.50
CA ASN A 94 11.31 7.90 -2.77
C ASN A 94 12.61 7.31 -3.30
N LYS A 95 13.28 7.99 -4.24
CA LYS A 95 14.61 7.59 -4.73
C LYS A 95 15.65 7.57 -3.60
N GLY A 96 15.59 8.57 -2.71
CA GLY A 96 16.47 8.65 -1.54
C GLY A 96 16.28 7.46 -0.58
N LEU A 97 15.03 7.12 -0.28
CA LEU A 97 14.69 5.96 0.56
C LEU A 97 15.11 4.63 -0.07
N ASN A 98 14.81 4.42 -1.36
CA ASN A 98 15.22 3.20 -2.06
C ASN A 98 16.75 3.05 -2.07
N LYS A 99 17.46 4.14 -2.35
CA LYS A 99 18.93 4.15 -2.32
C LYS A 99 19.50 3.84 -0.94
N LEU A 100 18.85 4.32 0.13
CA LEU A 100 19.20 3.97 1.50
C LEU A 100 18.97 2.48 1.77
N LEU A 101 17.82 1.93 1.39
CA LEU A 101 17.48 0.52 1.59
C LEU A 101 18.42 -0.41 0.81
N GLU A 102 18.77 -0.05 -0.42
CA GLU A 102 19.79 -0.75 -1.21
C GLU A 102 21.18 -0.69 -0.55
N ALA A 103 21.55 0.47 0.00
CA ALA A 103 22.85 0.67 0.62
C ALA A 103 23.05 -0.10 1.93
N VAL A 104 21.98 -0.43 2.66
CA VAL A 104 22.01 -1.21 3.90
C VAL A 104 21.80 -2.71 3.67
N GLN A 105 21.50 -3.14 2.45
CA GLN A 105 21.26 -4.53 2.13
C GLN A 105 22.48 -5.40 2.53
N ASP A 106 22.20 -6.56 3.12
CA ASP A 106 23.18 -7.52 3.61
C ASP A 106 24.14 -6.98 4.69
N LYS A 107 23.81 -5.84 5.33
CA LYS A 107 24.61 -5.28 6.43
C LYS A 107 23.96 -5.53 7.79
N PRO A 108 24.74 -5.51 8.88
CA PRO A 108 24.25 -5.78 10.23
C PRO A 108 23.10 -4.83 10.67
N GLU A 109 23.15 -3.58 10.20
CA GLU A 109 22.14 -2.54 10.51
C GLU A 109 20.89 -2.61 9.65
N GLN A 110 20.81 -3.46 8.64
CA GLN A 110 19.70 -3.55 7.68
C GLN A 110 18.32 -3.60 8.39
N ILE A 111 18.15 -4.56 9.29
CA ILE A 111 16.86 -4.81 9.95
C ILE A 111 16.36 -3.56 10.70
N ILE A 112 17.26 -2.90 11.44
CA ILE A 112 16.87 -1.74 12.23
C ILE A 112 16.59 -0.52 11.35
N VAL A 113 17.37 -0.31 10.29
CA VAL A 113 17.13 0.78 9.33
C VAL A 113 15.82 0.58 8.60
N GLU A 114 15.53 -0.63 8.10
CA GLU A 114 14.25 -0.97 7.45
C GLU A 114 13.05 -0.75 8.38
N GLN A 115 13.15 -1.14 9.66
CA GLN A 115 12.08 -0.93 10.63
C GLN A 115 11.83 0.56 10.93
N VAL A 116 12.89 1.36 11.08
CA VAL A 116 12.75 2.80 11.33
C VAL A 116 12.23 3.50 10.07
N ALA A 117 12.68 3.11 8.87
CA ALA A 117 12.16 3.61 7.61
C ALA A 117 10.66 3.29 7.46
N LEU A 118 10.25 2.05 7.76
CA LEU A 118 8.83 1.67 7.73
C LEU A 118 7.97 2.49 8.70
N ARG A 119 8.46 2.77 9.90
CA ARG A 119 7.77 3.61 10.90
C ARG A 119 7.68 5.09 10.51
N SER A 120 8.53 5.56 9.61
CA SER A 120 8.45 6.92 9.06
C SER A 120 7.34 7.07 8.01
N MET A 121 6.89 5.96 7.42
CA MET A 121 5.81 5.97 6.44
C MET A 121 4.46 6.23 7.11
N MET A 122 3.56 6.88 6.36
CA MET A 122 2.16 6.99 6.74
C MET A 122 1.46 5.63 6.59
N LYS A 123 0.37 5.44 7.33
CA LYS A 123 -0.47 4.26 7.12
C LYS A 123 -1.34 4.45 5.88
N ALA A 124 -1.42 3.43 5.04
CA ALA A 124 -2.39 3.41 3.96
C ALA A 124 -3.81 3.32 4.54
N ARG A 125 -4.78 4.00 3.92
CA ARG A 125 -6.19 4.04 4.34
C ARG A 125 -7.14 3.98 3.16
N TYR A 126 -8.40 3.70 3.43
CA TYR A 126 -9.46 3.82 2.44
C TYR A 126 -10.04 5.23 2.46
N SER A 127 -10.35 5.76 1.28
CA SER A 127 -11.03 7.06 1.13
C SER A 127 -11.65 7.16 -0.25
N THR A 128 -12.68 8.00 -0.38
CA THR A 128 -13.24 8.42 -1.67
C THR A 128 -12.42 9.52 -2.35
N HIS A 129 -11.49 10.14 -1.61
CA HIS A 129 -10.61 11.19 -2.10
C HIS A 129 -9.27 10.59 -2.56
N ASN A 130 -9.07 10.55 -3.87
CA ASN A 130 -7.85 9.96 -4.43
C ASN A 130 -6.66 10.92 -4.33
N ILE A 131 -5.67 10.57 -3.53
CA ILE A 131 -4.36 11.23 -3.46
C ILE A 131 -3.21 10.38 -4.03
N GLY A 132 -3.55 9.19 -4.55
CA GLY A 132 -2.61 8.18 -5.00
C GLY A 132 -2.10 7.28 -3.87
N HIS A 133 -1.21 6.38 -4.22
CA HIS A 133 -0.58 5.45 -3.28
C HIS A 133 0.95 5.60 -3.35
N TYR A 134 1.52 6.37 -2.41
CA TYR A 134 2.94 6.70 -2.39
C TYR A 134 3.84 5.46 -2.42
N GLY A 135 3.63 4.49 -1.53
CA GLY A 135 4.48 3.30 -1.43
C GLY A 135 4.48 2.40 -2.67
N LEU A 136 3.43 2.46 -3.52
CA LEU A 136 3.35 1.73 -4.79
C LEU A 136 3.62 2.62 -6.00
N MET A 137 3.80 3.94 -5.81
CA MET A 137 3.95 4.93 -6.88
C MET A 137 2.80 4.91 -7.91
N PHE A 138 1.58 4.57 -7.48
CA PHE A 138 0.40 4.55 -8.32
C PHE A 138 -0.44 5.81 -8.12
N ARG A 139 -0.89 6.42 -9.21
CA ARG A 139 -1.82 7.56 -9.18
C ARG A 139 -3.24 7.15 -8.81
N TYR A 140 -3.63 5.92 -9.13
CA TYR A 140 -4.93 5.31 -8.84
C TYR A 140 -4.68 3.92 -8.30
N TYR A 141 -5.21 3.64 -7.13
CA TYR A 141 -5.13 2.31 -6.55
C TYR A 141 -6.34 2.03 -5.67
N THR A 142 -6.83 0.81 -5.71
CA THR A 142 -7.89 0.31 -4.85
C THR A 142 -7.61 -1.13 -4.45
N HIS A 143 -8.34 -1.63 -3.50
CA HIS A 143 -8.42 -3.06 -3.24
C HIS A 143 -9.65 -3.65 -3.91
N PHE A 144 -9.45 -4.64 -4.77
CA PHE A 144 -10.49 -5.28 -5.57
C PHE A 144 -10.43 -6.81 -5.52
N THR A 145 -9.23 -7.37 -5.33
CA THR A 145 -8.94 -8.80 -5.57
C THR A 145 -9.26 -9.72 -4.39
N SER A 146 -9.77 -9.22 -3.26
CA SER A 146 -10.05 -10.05 -2.08
C SER A 146 -11.41 -9.75 -1.41
N PRO A 147 -12.56 -9.81 -2.14
CA PRO A 147 -13.87 -9.43 -1.60
C PRO A 147 -14.41 -10.37 -0.53
N ILE A 148 -13.89 -11.59 -0.43
CA ILE A 148 -14.32 -12.56 0.60
C ILE A 148 -13.89 -12.14 2.00
N ARG A 149 -12.74 -11.46 2.14
CA ARG A 149 -12.12 -11.11 3.42
C ARG A 149 -11.98 -9.62 3.67
N ARG A 150 -12.27 -8.76 2.68
CA ARG A 150 -12.18 -7.31 2.83
C ARG A 150 -13.46 -6.64 2.36
N TYR A 151 -14.14 -5.95 3.25
CA TYR A 151 -15.37 -5.23 2.92
C TYR A 151 -15.16 -4.10 1.89
N PRO A 152 -14.06 -3.31 1.92
CA PRO A 152 -13.81 -2.34 0.86
C PRO A 152 -13.75 -2.92 -0.55
N ASP A 153 -13.22 -4.12 -0.72
CA ASP A 153 -13.25 -4.81 -2.02
C ASP A 153 -14.68 -5.09 -2.49
N GLN A 154 -15.59 -5.49 -1.57
CA GLN A 154 -17.01 -5.65 -1.91
C GLN A 154 -17.66 -4.33 -2.31
N MET A 155 -17.32 -3.22 -1.61
CA MET A 155 -17.79 -1.89 -1.99
C MET A 155 -17.36 -1.54 -3.42
N VAL A 156 -16.09 -1.82 -3.73
CA VAL A 156 -15.52 -1.60 -5.07
C VAL A 156 -16.23 -2.44 -6.13
N HIS A 157 -16.48 -3.73 -5.89
CA HIS A 157 -17.24 -4.60 -6.79
C HIS A 157 -18.64 -4.04 -7.07
N ARG A 158 -19.39 -3.66 -6.02
CA ARG A 158 -20.74 -3.10 -6.14
C ARG A 158 -20.76 -1.79 -6.95
N LEU A 159 -19.77 -0.90 -6.71
CA LEU A 159 -19.64 0.34 -7.46
C LEU A 159 -19.27 0.09 -8.92
N LEU A 160 -18.36 -0.85 -9.18
CA LEU A 160 -17.94 -1.22 -10.53
C LEU A 160 -19.13 -1.74 -11.35
N THR A 161 -19.91 -2.69 -10.79
CA THR A 161 -21.11 -3.24 -11.44
C THR A 161 -22.12 -2.13 -11.71
N ARG A 162 -22.47 -1.34 -10.67
CA ARG A 162 -23.40 -0.22 -10.81
C ARG A 162 -23.01 0.74 -11.94
N TYR A 163 -21.74 1.07 -12.05
CA TYR A 163 -21.27 2.03 -13.04
C TYR A 163 -21.14 1.42 -14.45
N ALA A 164 -20.86 0.13 -14.55
CA ALA A 164 -20.86 -0.61 -15.80
C ALA A 164 -22.28 -0.69 -16.41
N GLU A 165 -23.31 -0.78 -15.57
CA GLU A 165 -24.75 -0.76 -15.94
C GLU A 165 -25.29 0.65 -16.19
N GLY A 166 -24.45 1.68 -16.22
CA GLY A 166 -24.85 3.06 -16.46
C GLY A 166 -25.41 3.80 -15.25
N GLY A 167 -25.33 3.22 -14.04
CA GLY A 167 -25.83 3.83 -12.81
C GLY A 167 -25.19 5.18 -12.47
N ARG A 168 -25.96 6.04 -11.80
CA ARG A 168 -25.48 7.36 -11.33
C ARG A 168 -24.45 7.20 -10.20
N SER A 169 -23.61 8.23 -10.05
CA SER A 169 -22.67 8.33 -8.91
C SER A 169 -23.42 8.22 -7.58
N VAL A 170 -22.80 7.59 -6.60
CA VAL A 170 -23.32 7.45 -5.24
C VAL A 170 -23.04 8.70 -4.41
N ASN A 171 -23.63 8.80 -3.21
CA ASN A 171 -23.33 9.87 -2.25
C ASN A 171 -21.91 9.68 -1.70
N GLN A 172 -21.07 10.71 -1.84
CA GLN A 172 -19.67 10.66 -1.46
C GLN A 172 -19.48 10.62 0.06
N GLU A 173 -20.21 11.42 0.81
CA GLU A 173 -20.11 11.50 2.27
C GLU A 173 -20.41 10.14 2.91
N LYS A 174 -21.50 9.49 2.49
CA LYS A 174 -21.87 8.16 2.98
C LYS A 174 -20.76 7.12 2.71
N TYR A 175 -20.13 7.19 1.54
CA TYR A 175 -19.05 6.23 1.22
C TYR A 175 -17.74 6.59 1.93
N GLU A 176 -17.49 7.87 2.24
CA GLU A 176 -16.35 8.28 3.07
C GLU A 176 -16.52 7.77 4.51
N GLU A 177 -17.71 7.91 5.11
CA GLU A 177 -18.02 7.34 6.43
C GLU A 177 -17.76 5.81 6.48
N LEU A 178 -18.17 5.09 5.42
CA LEU A 178 -17.87 3.65 5.32
C LEU A 178 -16.37 3.36 5.21
N CYS A 179 -15.61 4.22 4.51
CA CYS A 179 -14.15 4.11 4.43
C CYS A 179 -13.51 4.36 5.79
N GLU A 180 -13.96 5.39 6.52
CA GLU A 180 -13.47 5.71 7.87
C GLU A 180 -13.72 4.54 8.82
N HIS A 181 -14.93 3.99 8.83
CA HIS A 181 -15.25 2.81 9.63
C HIS A 181 -14.32 1.61 9.29
N CYS A 182 -14.04 1.37 8.00
CA CYS A 182 -13.11 0.32 7.59
C CYS A 182 -11.65 0.60 7.98
N ASN A 183 -11.28 1.85 8.24
CA ASN A 183 -9.94 2.23 8.68
C ASN A 183 -9.74 2.07 10.18
N GLU A 184 -10.83 2.11 10.98
CA GLU A 184 -10.84 1.96 12.43
C GLU A 184 -10.80 0.49 12.89
N MET A 185 -11.36 -0.42 12.08
CA MET A 185 -11.37 -1.88 12.33
C MET A 185 -10.03 -2.55 12.02
#